data_6325803503de78f9735dad6b4332715b
#
_entry.id   6325803503de78f9735dad6b4332715b
#
_cell.length_a   1.000
_cell.length_b   1.000
_cell.length_c   1.000
_cell.angle_alpha   90.00
_cell.angle_beta   90.00
_cell.angle_gamma   90.00
#
_symmetry.space_group_name_H-M   'P 1'
#
loop_
_entity.id
_entity.type
_entity.pdbx_description
1 polymer ?
#
loop_
_entity_poly.entity_id
_entity_poly.type
_entity_poly.pdbx_seq_one_letter_code
_entity_poly.pdbx_strand_id
1 'polypeptide(L)'
;MHPEVLGEKARSCMPHIVQAFIKKPEHVEKGLEFERKLYIARRVFEQSNDNTYVVSMSSRTIVYKGMFLVGQLRTFFADLQDPDYESAIALVHSRFSTNTNPSWERAHPN
;
A
#
# COMPACT_ATOMS: atom_id res chain seq x y z
N MET A 1 9.48 5.08 -7.04
CA MET A 1 9.82 3.71 -6.62
C MET A 1 11.05 3.23 -7.38
N HIS A 2 11.84 2.40 -6.74
CA HIS A 2 13.14 1.94 -7.27
C HIS A 2 13.17 0.43 -7.45
N PRO A 3 12.61 -0.12 -8.54
CA PRO A 3 12.55 -1.58 -8.74
C PRO A 3 13.92 -2.25 -8.88
N GLU A 4 14.95 -1.48 -9.19
CA GLU A 4 16.31 -1.99 -9.34
C GLU A 4 16.91 -2.58 -8.06
N VAL A 5 16.37 -2.25 -6.89
CA VAL A 5 16.84 -2.82 -5.61
C VAL A 5 16.27 -4.21 -5.32
N LEU A 6 15.27 -4.63 -6.09
CA LEU A 6 14.59 -5.91 -5.87
C LEU A 6 15.38 -7.08 -6.42
N GLY A 7 15.19 -8.25 -5.79
CA GLY A 7 15.63 -9.52 -6.36
C GLY A 7 14.89 -9.84 -7.66
N GLU A 8 15.47 -10.72 -8.46
CA GLU A 8 14.96 -11.08 -9.79
C GLU A 8 13.51 -11.58 -9.74
N LYS A 9 13.20 -12.49 -8.81
CA LYS A 9 11.85 -13.04 -8.65
C LYS A 9 10.83 -11.97 -8.29
N ALA A 10 11.15 -11.11 -7.33
CA ALA A 10 10.26 -10.05 -6.91
C ALA A 10 9.99 -9.06 -8.03
N ARG A 11 11.02 -8.71 -8.79
CA ARG A 11 10.91 -7.79 -9.93
C ARG A 11 10.11 -8.37 -11.08
N SER A 12 10.29 -9.66 -11.37
CA SER A 12 9.59 -10.33 -12.49
C SER A 12 8.07 -10.39 -12.32
N CYS A 13 7.58 -10.37 -11.08
CA CYS A 13 6.15 -10.41 -10.77
C CYS A 13 5.63 -9.12 -10.10
N MET A 14 6.42 -8.05 -10.15
CA MET A 14 6.03 -6.75 -9.58
C MET A 14 4.81 -6.18 -10.30
N PRO A 15 3.75 -5.79 -9.57
CA PRO A 15 2.61 -5.13 -10.18
C PRO A 15 2.95 -3.70 -10.59
N HIS A 16 2.14 -3.12 -11.45
CA HIS A 16 2.18 -1.68 -11.70
C HIS A 16 1.57 -0.96 -10.50
N ILE A 17 2.37 -0.19 -9.79
CA ILE A 17 1.95 0.48 -8.55
C ILE A 17 1.63 1.94 -8.84
N VAL A 18 0.43 2.36 -8.49
CA VAL A 18 -0.07 3.72 -8.70
C VAL A 18 -0.55 4.29 -7.37
N GLN A 19 -0.28 5.55 -7.14
CA GLN A 19 -0.80 6.29 -6.01
C GLN A 19 -1.77 7.37 -6.51
N ALA A 20 -2.98 7.39 -5.97
CA ALA A 20 -3.99 8.38 -6.29
C ALA A 20 -4.24 9.30 -5.10
N PHE A 21 -4.29 10.60 -5.33
CA PHE A 21 -4.61 11.60 -4.31
C PHE A 21 -6.05 12.05 -4.51
N ILE A 22 -6.88 11.81 -3.52
CA ILE A 22 -8.32 12.08 -3.57
C ILE A 22 -8.65 13.25 -2.64
N LYS A 23 -9.15 14.33 -3.22
CA LYS A 23 -9.59 15.48 -2.43
C LYS A 23 -10.91 15.16 -1.74
N LYS A 24 -10.98 15.46 -0.44
CA LYS A 24 -12.24 15.34 0.32
C LYS A 24 -13.28 16.32 -0.22
N PRO A 25 -14.51 15.87 -0.55
CA PRO A 25 -15.60 16.78 -0.90
C PRO A 25 -15.97 17.71 0.26
N GLU A 26 -16.42 18.92 -0.06
CA GLU A 26 -16.77 19.92 0.98
C GLU A 26 -17.93 19.49 1.85
N HIS A 27 -18.90 18.75 1.29
CA HIS A 27 -20.08 18.28 2.03
C HIS A 27 -19.82 17.05 2.91
N VAL A 28 -18.59 16.48 2.86
CA VAL A 28 -18.20 15.32 3.67
C VAL A 28 -17.31 15.78 4.82
N GLU A 29 -17.69 15.42 6.04
CA GLU A 29 -16.88 15.71 7.21
C GLU A 29 -15.59 14.89 7.22
N LYS A 30 -14.49 15.50 7.66
CA LYS A 30 -13.24 14.78 7.84
C LYS A 30 -13.35 13.77 8.99
N GLY A 31 -12.47 12.80 9.02
CA GLY A 31 -12.49 11.74 10.02
C GLY A 31 -13.31 10.54 9.57
N LEU A 32 -14.12 9.97 10.45
CA LEU A 32 -14.79 8.70 10.21
C LEU A 32 -15.77 8.75 9.02
N GLU A 33 -16.45 9.85 8.80
CA GLU A 33 -17.35 9.98 7.65
C GLU A 33 -16.58 9.85 6.32
N PHE A 34 -15.46 10.56 6.20
CA PHE A 34 -14.62 10.47 5.01
C PHE A 34 -14.00 9.08 4.86
N GLU A 35 -13.54 8.47 5.94
CA GLU A 35 -13.01 7.10 5.91
C GLU A 35 -14.06 6.09 5.43
N ARG A 36 -15.33 6.23 5.83
CA ARG A 36 -16.42 5.39 5.35
C ARG A 36 -16.67 5.55 3.86
N LYS A 37 -16.61 6.78 3.35
CA LYS A 37 -16.74 7.05 1.91
C LYS A 37 -15.59 6.42 1.13
N LEU A 38 -14.38 6.54 1.63
CA LEU A 38 -13.19 5.91 1.03
C LEU A 38 -13.31 4.39 1.03
N TYR A 39 -13.82 3.80 2.10
CA TYR A 39 -14.05 2.35 2.16
C TYR A 39 -15.04 1.89 1.09
N ILE A 40 -16.14 2.59 0.93
CA ILE A 40 -17.13 2.26 -0.10
C ILE A 40 -16.52 2.38 -1.49
N ALA A 41 -15.79 3.46 -1.76
CA ALA A 41 -15.09 3.67 -3.03
C ALA A 41 -14.10 2.54 -3.31
N ARG A 42 -13.33 2.14 -2.32
CA ARG A 42 -12.40 1.01 -2.40
C ARG A 42 -13.12 -0.28 -2.80
N ARG A 43 -14.23 -0.60 -2.10
CA ARG A 43 -14.98 -1.83 -2.37
C ARG A 43 -15.59 -1.86 -3.76
N VAL A 44 -16.17 -0.75 -4.20
CA VAL A 44 -16.71 -0.63 -5.56
C VAL A 44 -15.60 -0.82 -6.60
N PHE A 45 -14.45 -0.19 -6.40
CA PHE A 45 -13.31 -0.31 -7.29
C PHE A 45 -12.80 -1.75 -7.37
N GLU A 46 -12.61 -2.41 -6.22
CA GLU A 46 -12.14 -3.80 -6.17
C GLU A 46 -13.11 -4.78 -6.82
N GLN A 47 -14.41 -4.57 -6.66
CA GLN A 47 -15.44 -5.41 -7.29
C GLN A 47 -15.54 -5.20 -8.80
N SER A 48 -15.11 -4.06 -9.30
CA SER A 48 -15.19 -3.72 -10.72
C SER A 48 -13.93 -4.05 -11.52
N ASN A 49 -12.85 -4.45 -10.85
CA ASN A 49 -11.52 -4.63 -11.45
C ASN A 49 -10.83 -5.89 -10.93
N ASP A 50 -10.92 -6.97 -11.68
CA ASP A 50 -10.40 -8.29 -11.27
C ASP A 50 -8.87 -8.35 -11.17
N ASN A 51 -8.16 -7.52 -11.95
CA ASN A 51 -6.69 -7.54 -12.05
C ASN A 51 -6.02 -6.45 -11.22
N THR A 52 -6.78 -5.82 -10.31
CA THR A 52 -6.28 -4.71 -9.51
C THR A 52 -6.68 -4.91 -8.05
N TYR A 53 -5.79 -4.58 -7.15
CA TYR A 53 -6.10 -4.55 -5.73
C TYR A 53 -5.66 -3.21 -5.12
N VAL A 54 -6.34 -2.80 -4.07
CA VAL A 54 -6.05 -1.57 -3.34
C VAL A 54 -5.22 -1.91 -2.11
N VAL A 55 -4.00 -1.40 -2.06
CA VAL A 55 -3.10 -1.60 -0.92
C VAL A 55 -3.61 -0.85 0.31
N SER A 56 -3.98 0.42 0.11
CA SER A 56 -4.61 1.23 1.15
C SER A 56 -5.39 2.38 0.51
N MET A 57 -6.49 2.78 1.13
CA MET A 57 -7.26 3.96 0.76
C MET A 57 -7.79 4.61 2.03
N SER A 58 -7.08 5.61 2.52
CA SER A 58 -7.37 6.27 3.80
C SER A 58 -6.81 7.69 3.79
N SER A 59 -7.44 8.58 4.55
CA SER A 59 -6.92 9.91 4.84
C SER A 59 -6.02 9.93 6.08
N ARG A 60 -5.88 8.81 6.79
CA ARG A 60 -5.21 8.73 8.09
C ARG A 60 -4.02 7.79 8.11
N THR A 61 -4.03 6.78 7.27
CA THR A 61 -3.01 5.73 7.26
C THR A 61 -2.55 5.43 5.84
N ILE A 62 -1.32 4.98 5.71
CA ILE A 62 -0.77 4.50 4.45
C ILE A 62 -0.08 3.16 4.68
N VAL A 63 -0.21 2.25 3.73
CA VAL A 63 0.44 0.93 3.77
C VAL A 63 1.47 0.84 2.66
N TYR A 64 2.67 0.45 3.03
CA TYR A 64 3.75 0.10 2.11
C TYR A 64 3.96 -1.40 2.22
N LYS A 65 3.68 -2.12 1.15
CA LYS A 65 3.85 -3.58 1.15
C LYS A 65 4.36 -4.10 -0.17
N GLY A 66 4.96 -5.28 -0.15
CA GLY A 66 5.46 -5.93 -1.34
C GLY A 66 6.38 -7.09 -1.02
N MET A 67 7.07 -7.59 -2.04
CA MET A 67 8.06 -8.64 -1.90
C MET A 67 9.45 -8.01 -1.76
N PHE A 68 9.86 -7.75 -0.51
CA PHE A 68 11.14 -7.14 -0.19
C PHE A 68 11.91 -7.95 0.84
N LEU A 69 13.21 -7.84 0.82
CA LEU A 69 14.02 -8.05 2.01
C LEU A 69 13.87 -6.82 2.92
N VAL A 70 14.03 -7.02 4.23
CA VAL A 70 13.79 -5.96 5.23
C VAL A 70 14.50 -4.64 4.88
N GLY A 71 15.76 -4.72 4.44
CA GLY A 71 16.54 -3.52 4.10
C GLY A 71 16.15 -2.84 2.78
N GLN A 72 15.31 -3.47 1.97
CA GLN A 72 14.94 -2.94 0.65
C GLN A 72 13.71 -2.01 0.67
N LEU A 73 12.86 -2.14 1.68
CA LEU A 73 11.61 -1.39 1.77
C LEU A 73 11.82 0.12 1.63
N ARG A 74 12.73 0.66 2.43
CA ARG A 74 13.05 2.09 2.46
C ARG A 74 13.65 2.57 1.14
N THR A 75 14.49 1.75 0.52
CA THR A 75 15.14 2.11 -0.75
C THR A 75 14.15 2.03 -1.91
N PHE A 76 13.26 1.04 -1.89
CA PHE A 76 12.25 0.87 -2.93
C PHE A 76 11.21 2.01 -2.91
N PHE A 77 10.67 2.33 -1.74
CA PHE A 77 9.76 3.47 -1.55
C PHE A 77 10.55 4.69 -1.09
N ALA A 78 10.94 5.54 -2.04
CA ALA A 78 11.82 6.68 -1.79
C ALA A 78 11.24 7.71 -0.80
N ASP A 79 9.93 7.84 -0.71
CA ASP A 79 9.27 8.73 0.24
C ASP A 79 9.56 8.36 1.70
N LEU A 80 9.87 7.08 1.99
CA LEU A 80 10.31 6.66 3.32
C LEU A 80 11.71 7.15 3.71
N GLN A 81 12.43 7.76 2.76
CA GLN A 81 13.73 8.38 3.01
C GLN A 81 13.63 9.89 3.25
N ASP A 82 12.46 10.48 3.04
CA ASP A 82 12.24 11.91 3.21
C ASP A 82 12.32 12.28 4.71
N PRO A 83 13.22 13.19 5.11
CA PRO A 83 13.34 13.60 6.51
C PRO A 83 12.10 14.33 7.03
N ASP A 84 11.26 14.86 6.15
CA ASP A 84 10.02 15.54 6.54
C ASP A 84 8.83 14.57 6.67
N TYR A 85 9.05 13.28 6.37
CA TYR A 85 8.01 12.26 6.53
C TYR A 85 7.88 11.87 8.01
N GLU A 86 6.77 12.25 8.62
CA GLU A 86 6.49 11.98 10.03
C GLU A 86 5.26 11.09 10.19
N SER A 87 5.27 10.25 11.22
CA SER A 87 4.15 9.40 11.58
C SER A 87 4.08 9.25 13.10
N ALA A 88 2.86 9.30 13.64
CA ALA A 88 2.64 9.08 15.07
C ALA A 88 2.87 7.61 15.47
N ILE A 89 2.58 6.68 14.56
CA ILE A 89 2.69 5.24 14.82
C ILE A 89 3.20 4.55 13.55
N ALA A 90 4.09 3.58 13.71
CA ALA A 90 4.52 2.70 12.63
C ALA A 90 4.36 1.24 13.08
N LEU A 91 3.64 0.45 12.27
CA LEU A 91 3.55 -1.00 12.43
C LEU A 91 4.36 -1.67 11.32
N VAL A 92 5.23 -2.58 11.69
CA VAL A 92 6.16 -3.23 10.76
C VAL A 92 6.01 -4.74 10.84
N HIS A 93 5.95 -5.40 9.67
CA HIS A 93 5.85 -6.85 9.56
C HIS A 93 6.75 -7.33 8.42
N SER A 94 7.56 -8.37 8.66
CA SER A 94 8.55 -8.85 7.68
C SER A 94 8.33 -10.28 7.20
N ARG A 95 7.29 -10.96 7.66
CA ARG A 95 7.03 -12.36 7.30
C ARG A 95 5.78 -12.52 6.47
N PHE A 96 5.83 -13.46 5.51
CA PHE A 96 4.63 -13.93 4.82
C PHE A 96 3.91 -15.02 5.63
N SER A 97 2.64 -15.23 5.34
CA SER A 97 1.85 -16.30 5.94
C SER A 97 2.46 -17.67 5.62
N THR A 98 2.46 -18.58 6.60
CA THR A 98 2.86 -19.97 6.39
C THR A 98 1.86 -20.69 5.50
N ASN A 99 2.35 -21.66 4.71
CA ASN A 99 1.53 -22.49 3.80
C ASN A 99 0.86 -21.72 2.66
N THR A 100 1.35 -20.50 2.32
CA THR A 100 0.91 -19.75 1.16
C THR A 100 2.12 -19.41 0.28
N ASN A 101 1.90 -19.35 -1.04
CA ASN A 101 2.92 -18.85 -1.95
C ASN A 101 3.04 -17.32 -1.77
N PRO A 102 4.25 -16.80 -1.54
CA PRO A 102 4.46 -15.36 -1.45
C PRO A 102 4.06 -14.66 -2.75
N SER A 103 3.39 -13.53 -2.61
CA SER A 103 3.08 -12.64 -3.73
C SER A 103 3.00 -11.20 -3.25
N TRP A 104 3.08 -10.26 -4.17
CA TRP A 104 2.93 -8.83 -3.85
C TRP A 104 1.58 -8.55 -3.20
N GLU A 105 0.52 -9.13 -3.73
CA GLU A 105 -0.84 -8.95 -3.19
C GLU A 105 -0.99 -9.52 -1.78
N ARG A 106 -0.39 -10.68 -1.53
CA ARG A 106 -0.52 -11.40 -0.24
C ARG A 106 0.46 -10.96 0.83
N ALA A 107 1.31 -9.98 0.56
CA ALA A 107 2.12 -9.37 1.60
C ALA A 107 1.21 -8.74 2.67
N HIS A 108 1.60 -8.85 3.94
CA HIS A 108 0.81 -8.25 5.02
C HIS A 108 0.85 -6.73 4.99
N PRO A 109 -0.22 -6.07 5.44
CA PRO A 109 -1.52 -6.62 5.85
C PRO A 109 -2.36 -7.10 4.66
N ASN A 110 -3.13 -8.14 4.88
CA ASN A 110 -4.05 -8.70 3.88
C ASN A 110 -5.39 -7.98 3.94
#